data_f59469061a3e2129055d9b9cf9d0f88b
#
_entry.id   f59469061a3e2129055d9b9cf9d0f88b
#
_cell.length_a   1.000
_cell.length_b   1.000
_cell.length_c   1.000
_cell.angle_alpha   90.00
_cell.angle_beta   90.00
_cell.angle_gamma   90.00
#
_symmetry.space_group_name_H-M   'P 1'
#
loop_
_entity.id
_entity.type
_entity.pdbx_description
1 polymer ?
#
loop_
_entity_poly.entity_id
_entity_poly.type
_entity_poly.pdbx_seq_one_letter_code
_entity_poly.pdbx_strand_id
1 'polypeptide(L)'
;PREYSSAASDVYKRQKYALPTYYIIAPAEASSNLARYDGVKYGFRSDEINSLDEMYENTRAQGFGREVKRRILIGTYVLSAGYYDAYYLKAQKVRKLIADDFNKAFKECDFIVTPTAPSAAFPLNEKQNDPIKMYLNDVFTVPASLAGLPGISIPFGKDKNNLPLGLSLIHI
;
A
#
# COMPACT_ATOMS: atom_id res chain seq x y z
N PRO A 1 -27.92 -12.48 -20.23
CA PRO A 1 -27.33 -12.06 -18.94
C PRO A 1 -25.85 -12.44 -18.97
N ARG A 2 -24.95 -11.45 -18.94
CA ARG A 2 -23.51 -11.73 -18.82
C ARG A 2 -23.29 -12.35 -17.45
N GLU A 3 -22.57 -13.48 -17.38
CA GLU A 3 -22.22 -14.11 -16.12
C GLU A 3 -21.24 -13.21 -15.36
N TYR A 4 -21.72 -12.53 -14.32
CA TYR A 4 -20.97 -11.57 -13.52
C TYR A 4 -19.88 -12.20 -12.62
N SER A 5 -19.73 -13.54 -12.61
CA SER A 5 -18.84 -14.25 -11.67
C SER A 5 -17.42 -14.52 -12.19
N SER A 6 -17.19 -14.53 -13.50
CA SER A 6 -15.88 -14.92 -14.06
C SER A 6 -14.84 -13.80 -14.04
N ALA A 7 -15.23 -12.55 -14.34
CA ALA A 7 -14.30 -11.43 -14.43
C ALA A 7 -13.64 -11.10 -13.07
N ALA A 8 -14.42 -11.11 -11.98
CA ALA A 8 -13.87 -10.84 -10.65
C ALA A 8 -12.86 -11.91 -10.19
N SER A 9 -13.10 -13.20 -10.49
CA SER A 9 -12.18 -14.28 -10.11
C SER A 9 -10.85 -14.20 -10.87
N ASP A 10 -10.86 -13.73 -12.12
CA ASP A 10 -9.65 -13.61 -12.94
C ASP A 10 -8.76 -12.44 -12.50
N VAL A 11 -9.33 -11.31 -12.11
CA VAL A 11 -8.59 -10.16 -11.60
C VAL A 11 -7.85 -10.50 -10.32
N TYR A 12 -8.43 -11.34 -9.47
CA TYR A 12 -7.85 -11.69 -8.19
C TYR A 12 -6.90 -12.90 -8.21
N LYS A 13 -6.64 -13.51 -9.38
CA LYS A 13 -5.67 -14.62 -9.50
C LYS A 13 -4.29 -14.27 -8.95
N ARG A 14 -3.85 -13.01 -9.13
CA ARG A 14 -2.56 -12.51 -8.65
C ARG A 14 -2.63 -11.72 -7.35
N GLN A 15 -3.78 -11.66 -6.69
CA GLN A 15 -3.98 -10.94 -5.43
C GLN A 15 -2.95 -11.34 -4.36
N LYS A 16 -2.60 -12.62 -4.27
CA LYS A 16 -1.59 -13.13 -3.32
C LYS A 16 -0.21 -12.49 -3.49
N TYR A 17 0.08 -11.91 -4.66
CA TYR A 17 1.34 -11.23 -4.95
C TYR A 17 1.23 -9.71 -4.75
N ALA A 18 0.04 -9.15 -4.60
CA ALA A 18 -0.15 -7.70 -4.55
C ALA A 18 0.46 -7.10 -3.27
N LEU A 19 0.18 -7.67 -2.11
CA LEU A 19 0.75 -7.19 -0.85
C LEU A 19 2.29 -7.25 -0.83
N PRO A 20 2.94 -8.38 -1.13
CA PRO A 20 4.40 -8.41 -1.22
C PRO A 20 4.96 -7.40 -2.22
N THR A 21 4.32 -7.23 -3.37
CA THR A 21 4.74 -6.25 -4.40
C THR A 21 4.64 -4.83 -3.87
N TYR A 22 3.54 -4.49 -3.20
CA TYR A 22 3.33 -3.18 -2.58
C TYR A 22 4.38 -2.89 -1.52
N TYR A 23 4.67 -3.85 -0.63
CA TYR A 23 5.65 -3.67 0.45
C TYR A 23 7.11 -3.63 -0.03
N ILE A 24 7.36 -3.88 -1.31
CA ILE A 24 8.64 -3.60 -1.97
C ILE A 24 8.61 -2.21 -2.61
N ILE A 25 7.61 -1.93 -3.44
CA ILE A 25 7.57 -0.69 -4.25
C ILE A 25 7.31 0.54 -3.37
N ALA A 26 6.30 0.51 -2.51
CA ALA A 26 5.92 1.68 -1.71
C ALA A 26 7.03 2.12 -0.74
N PRO A 27 7.71 1.22 0.01
CA PRO A 27 8.87 1.61 0.79
C PRO A 27 10.03 2.13 -0.03
N ALA A 28 10.31 1.56 -1.21
CA ALA A 28 11.36 2.03 -2.11
C ALA A 28 11.10 3.48 -2.57
N GLU A 29 9.87 3.77 -3.01
CA GLU A 29 9.47 5.12 -3.39
C GLU A 29 9.44 6.07 -2.18
N ALA A 30 8.95 5.61 -1.01
CA ALA A 30 8.93 6.40 0.21
C ALA A 30 10.35 6.79 0.66
N SER A 31 11.32 5.88 0.63
CA SER A 31 12.70 6.18 1.02
C SER A 31 13.32 7.25 0.12
N SER A 32 13.07 7.20 -1.18
CA SER A 32 13.53 8.19 -2.14
C SER A 32 12.82 9.54 -1.98
N ASN A 33 11.50 9.53 -1.87
CA ASN A 33 10.69 10.76 -1.76
C ASN A 33 10.90 11.48 -0.43
N LEU A 34 11.02 10.74 0.68
CA LEU A 34 11.22 11.30 2.01
C LEU A 34 12.68 11.69 2.31
N ALA A 35 13.61 11.37 1.43
CA ALA A 35 15.00 11.82 1.55
C ALA A 35 15.12 13.35 1.58
N ARG A 36 14.22 14.06 0.92
CA ARG A 36 14.21 15.54 0.87
C ARG A 36 13.71 16.23 2.15
N TYR A 37 13.16 15.49 3.10
CA TYR A 37 12.74 16.01 4.42
C TYR A 37 13.91 15.92 5.39
N ASP A 38 14.85 16.84 5.23
CA ASP A 38 16.11 16.90 5.98
C ASP A 38 16.18 18.08 6.96
N GLY A 39 15.11 18.89 7.03
CA GLY A 39 15.05 20.08 7.88
C GLY A 39 15.78 21.31 7.35
N VAL A 40 16.35 21.26 6.14
CA VAL A 40 17.07 22.39 5.55
C VAL A 40 16.11 23.33 4.82
N LYS A 41 15.36 22.83 3.85
CA LYS A 41 14.56 23.65 2.95
C LYS A 41 13.09 23.74 3.36
N TYR A 42 12.55 22.68 3.92
CA TYR A 42 11.16 22.60 4.40
C TYR A 42 10.97 21.42 5.36
N GLY A 43 9.85 21.42 6.05
CA GLY A 43 9.49 20.40 7.02
C GLY A 43 9.99 20.76 8.42
N PHE A 44 9.88 19.79 9.31
CA PHE A 44 10.34 19.88 10.67
C PHE A 44 11.87 19.96 10.71
N ARG A 45 12.42 20.80 11.60
CA ARG A 45 13.83 20.86 11.96
C ARG A 45 13.96 20.69 13.46
N SER A 46 14.87 19.83 13.92
CA SER A 46 15.21 19.71 15.33
C SER A 46 15.91 20.98 15.85
N ASP A 47 15.64 21.33 17.09
CA ASP A 47 16.36 22.41 17.79
C ASP A 47 17.69 21.94 18.36
N GLU A 48 17.91 20.63 18.46
CA GLU A 48 19.13 20.00 18.98
C GLU A 48 20.18 19.87 17.87
N ILE A 49 20.93 20.95 17.60
CA ILE A 49 21.88 21.04 16.49
C ILE A 49 23.24 21.52 17.01
N ASN A 50 24.25 20.64 17.02
CA ASN A 50 25.64 20.99 17.28
C ASN A 50 26.50 20.91 16.00
N SER A 51 26.07 20.07 15.03
CA SER A 51 26.73 19.89 13.74
C SER A 51 25.70 19.68 12.63
N LEU A 52 26.14 19.74 11.37
CA LEU A 52 25.27 19.49 10.22
C LEU A 52 24.76 18.04 10.21
N ASP A 53 25.61 17.09 10.53
CA ASP A 53 25.24 15.67 10.59
C ASP A 53 24.19 15.42 11.70
N GLU A 54 24.42 15.96 12.90
CA GLU A 54 23.43 15.90 13.98
C GLU A 54 22.11 16.56 13.63
N MET A 55 22.12 17.66 12.89
CA MET A 55 20.91 18.29 12.41
C MET A 55 20.08 17.33 11.54
N TYR A 56 20.71 16.63 10.59
CA TYR A 56 20.03 15.65 9.75
C TYR A 56 19.53 14.46 10.57
N GLU A 57 20.37 13.90 11.41
CA GLU A 57 20.03 12.73 12.23
C GLU A 57 18.88 13.04 13.19
N ASN A 58 18.98 14.10 13.98
CA ASN A 58 17.97 14.49 14.97
C ASN A 58 16.66 14.90 14.31
N THR A 59 16.71 15.67 13.22
CA THR A 59 15.53 16.07 12.46
C THR A 59 14.77 14.85 11.96
N ARG A 60 15.44 13.89 11.38
CA ARG A 60 14.80 12.68 10.83
C ARG A 60 14.36 11.72 11.95
N ALA A 61 15.13 11.62 13.02
CA ALA A 61 14.79 10.79 14.17
C ALA A 61 13.54 11.28 14.91
N GLN A 62 13.39 12.58 15.08
CA GLN A 62 12.26 13.20 15.76
C GLN A 62 11.05 13.40 14.81
N GLY A 63 11.30 13.81 13.56
CA GLY A 63 10.26 14.16 12.61
C GLY A 63 9.50 12.98 12.00
N PHE A 64 10.09 11.79 11.94
CA PHE A 64 9.45 10.60 11.39
C PHE A 64 8.99 9.63 12.47
N GLY A 65 7.72 9.21 12.38
CA GLY A 65 7.17 8.16 13.23
C GLY A 65 7.84 6.79 12.98
N ARG A 66 7.66 5.87 13.92
CA ARG A 66 8.31 4.54 13.93
C ARG A 66 8.06 3.74 12.64
N GLU A 67 6.82 3.73 12.14
CA GLU A 67 6.47 2.99 10.92
C GLU A 67 7.08 3.62 9.67
N VAL A 68 7.10 4.94 9.57
CA VAL A 68 7.74 5.65 8.45
C VAL A 68 9.23 5.36 8.41
N LYS A 69 9.92 5.39 9.56
CA LYS A 69 11.34 5.02 9.66
C LYS A 69 11.59 3.59 9.20
N ARG A 70 10.73 2.64 9.58
CA ARG A 70 10.80 1.25 9.13
C ARG A 70 10.70 1.17 7.61
N ARG A 71 9.74 1.85 7.00
CA ARG A 71 9.56 1.86 5.53
C ARG A 71 10.73 2.49 4.80
N ILE A 72 11.30 3.58 5.32
CA ILE A 72 12.51 4.20 4.76
C ILE A 72 13.67 3.19 4.77
N LEU A 73 13.90 2.49 5.87
CA LEU A 73 14.98 1.49 5.97
C LEU A 73 14.78 0.33 5.00
N ILE A 74 13.55 -0.22 4.92
CA ILE A 74 13.22 -1.29 3.96
C ILE A 74 13.44 -0.79 2.52
N GLY A 75 12.97 0.41 2.20
CA GLY A 75 13.12 0.99 0.87
C GLY A 75 14.58 1.21 0.49
N THR A 76 15.39 1.73 1.39
CA THR A 76 16.83 1.91 1.18
C THR A 76 17.52 0.56 0.92
N TYR A 77 17.16 -0.48 1.67
CA TYR A 77 17.68 -1.83 1.46
C TYR A 77 17.29 -2.37 0.08
N VAL A 78 16.02 -2.26 -0.29
CA VAL A 78 15.50 -2.76 -1.58
C VAL A 78 16.16 -2.05 -2.78
N LEU A 79 16.51 -0.77 -2.62
CA LEU A 79 17.17 0.02 -3.68
C LEU A 79 18.68 -0.11 -3.68
N SER A 80 19.29 -0.82 -2.72
CA SER A 80 20.74 -1.00 -2.67
C SER A 80 21.27 -1.95 -3.73
N ALA A 81 22.57 -1.84 -4.00
CA ALA A 81 23.25 -2.68 -5.00
C ALA A 81 23.08 -4.18 -4.69
N GLY A 82 22.76 -4.95 -5.72
CA GLY A 82 22.50 -6.40 -5.61
C GLY A 82 21.05 -6.77 -5.24
N TYR A 83 20.29 -5.87 -4.62
CA TYR A 83 18.88 -6.11 -4.26
C TYR A 83 17.90 -5.43 -5.20
N TYR A 84 18.31 -4.37 -5.88
CA TYR A 84 17.49 -3.62 -6.81
C TYR A 84 16.89 -4.53 -7.91
N ASP A 85 17.69 -5.31 -8.58
CA ASP A 85 17.24 -6.21 -9.65
C ASP A 85 16.41 -7.37 -9.10
N ALA A 86 16.84 -7.94 -7.97
CA ALA A 86 16.21 -9.10 -7.36
C ALA A 86 14.82 -8.79 -6.77
N TYR A 87 14.62 -7.58 -6.23
CA TYR A 87 13.39 -7.20 -5.55
C TYR A 87 12.63 -6.11 -6.31
N TYR A 88 13.21 -4.92 -6.52
CA TYR A 88 12.48 -3.78 -7.07
C TYR A 88 12.04 -4.02 -8.52
N LEU A 89 12.95 -4.41 -9.39
CA LEU A 89 12.59 -4.69 -10.79
C LEU A 89 11.62 -5.87 -10.91
N LYS A 90 11.79 -6.89 -10.09
CA LYS A 90 10.86 -8.02 -10.05
C LYS A 90 9.47 -7.57 -9.60
N ALA A 91 9.37 -6.74 -8.57
CA ALA A 91 8.10 -6.17 -8.10
C ALA A 91 7.43 -5.31 -9.17
N GLN A 92 8.19 -4.49 -9.92
CA GLN A 92 7.66 -3.72 -11.05
C GLN A 92 7.08 -4.63 -12.15
N LYS A 93 7.73 -5.75 -12.46
CA LYS A 93 7.21 -6.74 -13.42
C LYS A 93 5.90 -7.37 -12.93
N VAL A 94 5.82 -7.72 -11.64
CA VAL A 94 4.58 -8.26 -11.04
C VAL A 94 3.48 -7.21 -11.02
N ARG A 95 3.78 -5.94 -10.70
CA ARG A 95 2.85 -4.81 -10.80
C ARG A 95 2.24 -4.72 -12.19
N LYS A 96 3.06 -4.83 -13.24
CA LYS A 96 2.58 -4.82 -14.63
C LYS A 96 1.58 -5.96 -14.90
N LEU A 97 1.89 -7.16 -14.42
CA LEU A 97 1.00 -8.31 -14.60
C LEU A 97 -0.34 -8.13 -13.85
N ILE A 98 -0.32 -7.50 -12.67
CA ILE A 98 -1.56 -7.14 -11.95
C ILE A 98 -2.37 -6.14 -12.75
N ALA A 99 -1.76 -5.09 -13.27
CA ALA A 99 -2.43 -4.10 -14.12
C ALA A 99 -3.03 -4.74 -15.37
N ASP A 100 -2.32 -5.68 -16.00
CA ASP A 100 -2.80 -6.39 -17.20
C ASP A 100 -4.03 -7.27 -16.90
N ASP A 101 -4.16 -7.82 -15.69
CA ASP A 101 -5.36 -8.56 -15.27
C ASP A 101 -6.59 -7.63 -15.20
N PHE A 102 -6.45 -6.45 -14.60
CA PHE A 102 -7.51 -5.44 -14.60
C PHE A 102 -7.87 -4.99 -16.02
N ASN A 103 -6.88 -4.69 -16.86
CA ASN A 103 -7.11 -4.29 -18.25
C ASN A 103 -7.87 -5.34 -19.07
N LYS A 104 -7.68 -6.64 -18.78
CA LYS A 104 -8.45 -7.72 -19.39
C LYS A 104 -9.88 -7.72 -18.90
N ALA A 105 -10.09 -7.61 -17.57
CA ALA A 105 -11.43 -7.60 -16.98
C ALA A 105 -12.28 -6.43 -17.51
N PHE A 106 -11.69 -5.23 -17.64
CA PHE A 106 -12.38 -4.04 -18.15
C PHE A 106 -12.72 -4.10 -19.65
N LYS A 107 -12.29 -5.12 -20.39
CA LYS A 107 -12.84 -5.40 -21.74
C LYS A 107 -14.22 -6.07 -21.69
N GLU A 108 -14.58 -6.63 -20.54
CA GLU A 108 -15.81 -7.42 -20.35
C GLU A 108 -16.81 -6.73 -19.41
N CYS A 109 -16.35 -5.78 -18.57
CA CYS A 109 -17.19 -5.07 -17.61
C CYS A 109 -16.74 -3.60 -17.45
N ASP A 110 -17.68 -2.74 -17.04
CA ASP A 110 -17.44 -1.31 -16.81
C ASP A 110 -16.95 -1.03 -15.39
N PHE A 111 -17.32 -1.88 -14.42
CA PHE A 111 -16.99 -1.74 -13.01
C PHE A 111 -16.61 -3.08 -12.41
N ILE A 112 -15.65 -3.02 -11.45
CA ILE A 112 -15.30 -4.13 -10.58
C ILE A 112 -15.70 -3.77 -9.17
N VAL A 113 -16.45 -4.63 -8.50
CA VAL A 113 -16.94 -4.43 -7.13
C VAL A 113 -16.29 -5.45 -6.21
N THR A 114 -15.75 -4.97 -5.08
CA THR A 114 -15.11 -5.81 -4.07
C THR A 114 -15.47 -5.34 -2.66
N PRO A 115 -15.34 -6.18 -1.63
CA PRO A 115 -15.30 -5.67 -0.26
C PRO A 115 -14.18 -4.64 -0.11
N THR A 116 -14.40 -3.59 0.69
CA THR A 116 -13.34 -2.61 0.98
C THR A 116 -12.27 -3.22 1.90
N ALA A 117 -12.70 -4.03 2.87
CA ALA A 117 -11.82 -4.70 3.82
C ALA A 117 -12.31 -6.14 4.07
N PRO A 118 -11.44 -7.06 4.53
CA PRO A 118 -11.80 -8.46 4.79
C PRO A 118 -12.78 -8.64 5.95
N SER A 119 -12.85 -7.68 6.85
CA SER A 119 -13.70 -7.72 8.05
C SER A 119 -14.22 -6.33 8.40
N ALA A 120 -15.21 -6.28 9.29
CA ALA A 120 -15.59 -5.05 9.96
C ALA A 120 -14.47 -4.52 10.87
N ALA A 121 -14.63 -3.30 11.40
CA ALA A 121 -13.66 -2.69 12.29
C ALA A 121 -13.38 -3.58 13.52
N PHE A 122 -12.14 -3.63 13.94
CA PHE A 122 -11.70 -4.28 15.18
C PHE A 122 -11.83 -3.32 16.37
N PRO A 123 -11.87 -3.81 17.62
CA PRO A 123 -11.99 -2.99 18.82
C PRO A 123 -10.88 -1.95 18.95
N LEU A 124 -11.22 -0.77 19.50
CA LEU A 124 -10.24 0.24 19.87
C LEU A 124 -9.22 -0.36 20.84
N ASN A 125 -7.96 -0.05 20.65
CA ASN A 125 -6.83 -0.54 21.46
C ASN A 125 -6.57 -2.05 21.38
N GLU A 126 -7.18 -2.78 20.47
CA GLU A 126 -6.76 -4.13 20.15
C GLU A 126 -5.31 -4.08 19.65
N LYS A 127 -4.40 -4.59 20.48
CA LYS A 127 -2.99 -4.71 20.10
C LYS A 127 -2.87 -5.86 19.12
N GLN A 128 -2.87 -5.55 17.85
CA GLN A 128 -2.50 -6.52 16.84
C GLN A 128 -0.98 -6.72 16.94
N ASN A 129 -0.57 -7.74 17.69
CA ASN A 129 0.82 -8.10 17.86
C ASN A 129 1.44 -8.69 16.57
N ASP A 130 0.61 -9.00 15.59
CA ASP A 130 1.02 -9.56 14.29
C ASP A 130 0.90 -8.49 13.19
N PRO A 131 2.03 -7.91 12.74
CA PRO A 131 2.02 -6.95 11.64
C PRO A 131 1.41 -7.50 10.35
N ILE A 132 1.51 -8.83 10.11
CA ILE A 132 1.00 -9.46 8.90
C ILE A 132 -0.53 -9.41 8.87
N LYS A 133 -1.19 -9.59 10.02
CA LYS A 133 -2.65 -9.45 10.10
C LYS A 133 -3.11 -8.02 9.78
N MET A 134 -2.37 -7.01 10.24
CA MET A 134 -2.67 -5.62 9.88
C MET A 134 -2.56 -5.39 8.37
N TYR A 135 -1.51 -5.91 7.76
CA TYR A 135 -1.30 -5.77 6.33
C TYR A 135 -2.33 -6.49 5.47
N LEU A 136 -2.90 -7.60 5.96
CA LEU A 136 -3.97 -8.31 5.26
C LEU A 136 -5.27 -7.50 5.16
N ASN A 137 -5.48 -6.45 5.97
CA ASN A 137 -6.62 -5.56 5.81
C ASN A 137 -6.63 -4.82 4.47
N ASP A 138 -5.46 -4.64 3.84
CA ASP A 138 -5.30 -3.92 2.59
C ASP A 138 -5.39 -4.83 1.34
N VAL A 139 -5.72 -6.10 1.53
CA VAL A 139 -5.68 -7.12 0.47
C VAL A 139 -6.56 -6.79 -0.74
N PHE A 140 -7.69 -6.08 -0.54
CA PHE A 140 -8.60 -5.69 -1.61
C PHE A 140 -8.30 -4.32 -2.21
N THR A 141 -7.63 -3.42 -1.48
CA THR A 141 -7.36 -2.04 -1.93
C THR A 141 -6.03 -1.91 -2.67
N VAL A 142 -5.02 -2.66 -2.24
CA VAL A 142 -3.68 -2.64 -2.82
C VAL A 142 -3.63 -2.99 -4.31
N PRO A 143 -4.37 -4.00 -4.82
CA PRO A 143 -4.32 -4.36 -6.24
C PRO A 143 -4.72 -3.20 -7.17
N ALA A 144 -5.80 -2.48 -6.85
CA ALA A 144 -6.25 -1.32 -7.63
C ALA A 144 -5.22 -0.19 -7.61
N SER A 145 -4.62 0.09 -6.46
CA SER A 145 -3.56 1.10 -6.31
C SER A 145 -2.32 0.74 -7.13
N LEU A 146 -1.90 -0.53 -7.12
CA LEU A 146 -0.77 -1.00 -7.93
C LEU A 146 -1.05 -0.91 -9.44
N ALA A 147 -2.29 -1.15 -9.85
CA ALA A 147 -2.72 -1.03 -11.23
C ALA A 147 -2.88 0.43 -11.68
N GLY A 148 -2.90 1.40 -10.75
CA GLY A 148 -3.09 2.82 -11.05
C GLY A 148 -4.54 3.17 -11.41
N LEU A 149 -5.51 2.43 -10.88
CA LEU A 149 -6.91 2.59 -11.17
C LEU A 149 -7.62 3.47 -10.12
N PRO A 150 -8.57 4.31 -10.53
CA PRO A 150 -9.42 5.03 -9.59
C PRO A 150 -10.38 4.07 -8.89
N GLY A 151 -10.67 4.36 -7.63
CA GLY A 151 -11.61 3.59 -6.84
C GLY A 151 -12.30 4.45 -5.81
N ILE A 152 -13.50 4.04 -5.44
CA ILE A 152 -14.30 4.67 -4.40
C ILE A 152 -14.84 3.62 -3.44
N SER A 153 -14.81 3.92 -2.15
CA SER A 153 -15.48 3.10 -1.14
C SER A 153 -16.81 3.75 -0.76
N ILE A 154 -17.87 2.95 -0.79
CA ILE A 154 -19.22 3.38 -0.45
C ILE A 154 -19.78 2.54 0.71
N PRO A 155 -20.62 3.12 1.59
CA PRO A 155 -21.33 2.36 2.61
C PRO A 155 -22.23 1.30 1.96
N PHE A 156 -22.20 0.06 2.47
CA PHE A 156 -23.00 -1.05 1.94
C PHE A 156 -23.96 -1.66 2.96
N GLY A 157 -23.87 -1.28 4.21
CA GLY A 157 -24.68 -1.82 5.28
C GLY A 157 -23.90 -2.04 6.56
N LYS A 158 -24.35 -2.97 7.36
CA LYS A 158 -23.76 -3.28 8.67
C LYS A 158 -23.66 -4.79 8.87
N ASP A 159 -22.68 -5.20 9.66
CA ASP A 159 -22.54 -6.58 10.09
C ASP A 159 -23.53 -6.93 11.23
N LYS A 160 -23.46 -8.16 11.72
CA LYS A 160 -24.28 -8.65 12.84
C LYS A 160 -24.07 -7.90 14.17
N ASN A 161 -22.98 -7.18 14.31
CA ASN A 161 -22.62 -6.37 15.47
C ASN A 161 -22.94 -4.88 15.25
N ASN A 162 -23.70 -4.55 14.19
CA ASN A 162 -24.05 -3.18 13.80
C ASN A 162 -22.85 -2.31 13.37
N LEU A 163 -21.71 -2.93 13.03
CA LEU A 163 -20.53 -2.23 12.51
C LEU A 163 -20.66 -1.99 11.00
N PRO A 164 -20.25 -0.81 10.48
CA PRO A 164 -20.40 -0.48 9.08
C PRO A 164 -19.53 -1.37 8.18
N LEU A 165 -20.08 -1.71 7.02
CA LEU A 165 -19.40 -2.41 5.94
C LEU A 165 -19.29 -1.50 4.72
N GLY A 166 -18.23 -1.65 3.94
CA GLY A 166 -17.98 -0.90 2.72
C GLY A 166 -17.81 -1.81 1.49
N LEU A 167 -18.28 -1.31 0.35
CA LEU A 167 -17.94 -1.85 -0.96
C LEU A 167 -17.02 -0.87 -1.68
N SER A 168 -16.02 -1.41 -2.35
CA SER A 168 -15.13 -0.68 -3.25
C SER A 168 -15.59 -0.86 -4.68
N LEU A 169 -15.79 0.24 -5.39
CA LEU A 169 -15.98 0.25 -6.83
C LEU A 169 -14.70 0.74 -7.50
N ILE A 170 -14.24 -0.02 -8.49
CA ILE A 170 -13.05 0.26 -9.27
C ILE A 170 -13.48 0.39 -10.73
N HIS A 171 -12.99 1.43 -11.41
CA HIS A 171 -13.24 1.64 -12.84
C HIS A 171 -12.02 2.24 -13.54
N ILE A 172 -12.05 2.31 -14.86
CA ILE A 172 -11.07 3.03 -15.68
C ILE A 172 -11.49 4.49 -15.83
#